data_9788c49d4046782cb7db50a7e187acff
#
_entry.id   9788c49d4046782cb7db50a7e187acff
#
_cell.length_a   1.000
_cell.length_b   1.000
_cell.length_c   1.000
_cell.angle_alpha   90.00
_cell.angle_beta   90.00
_cell.angle_gamma   90.00
#
_symmetry.space_group_name_H-M   'P 1'
#
loop_
_entity.id
_entity.type
_entity.pdbx_description
1 polymer ?
#
loop_
_entity_poly.entity_id
_entity_poly.type
_entity_poly.pdbx_seq_one_letter_code
_entity_poly.pdbx_strand_id
1 'polypeptide(L)'
;MTKSMMLSRFGGLVVLCAVIFAAAPAQAKDDPAVASEVIGLARNQWAAEIAGKGAADQLASVADDYTEFNPDYPTLLVGKSMAAAMLSVPQAGVSVFSDMQNPRVQVYGDTAILTYNFAGIGKSQDGKITPNTAKSTRVYVRQNGRWMLVHANFAPVAAAK
;
A
#
# COMPACT_ATOMS: atom_id res chain seq x y z
N MET A 1 -55.38 64.62 -15.48
CA MET A 1 -53.95 64.64 -15.78
C MET A 1 -53.29 63.53 -14.93
N THR A 2 -53.10 62.30 -15.48
CA THR A 2 -52.60 61.19 -14.76
C THR A 2 -51.32 60.70 -15.46
N LYS A 3 -50.13 60.92 -14.81
CA LYS A 3 -48.82 60.48 -15.31
C LYS A 3 -48.63 58.99 -15.00
N SER A 4 -48.54 58.21 -16.06
CA SER A 4 -48.13 56.82 -16.01
C SER A 4 -46.61 56.74 -15.83
N MET A 5 -46.14 56.06 -14.79
CA MET A 5 -44.72 55.77 -14.49
C MET A 5 -44.35 54.35 -15.01
N MET A 6 -43.56 54.32 -16.06
CA MET A 6 -43.05 53.12 -16.72
C MET A 6 -41.86 52.60 -15.94
N LEU A 7 -42.00 51.43 -15.29
CA LEU A 7 -40.91 50.76 -14.57
C LEU A 7 -40.11 49.84 -15.55
N SER A 8 -38.90 50.26 -15.87
CA SER A 8 -37.96 49.48 -16.67
C SER A 8 -37.32 48.36 -15.79
N ARG A 9 -37.58 47.09 -16.12
CA ARG A 9 -36.93 45.94 -15.50
C ARG A 9 -35.65 45.61 -16.28
N PHE A 10 -34.49 45.94 -15.74
CA PHE A 10 -33.21 45.43 -16.21
C PHE A 10 -33.03 44.01 -15.65
N GLY A 11 -33.20 43.00 -16.50
CA GLY A 11 -32.84 41.63 -16.22
C GLY A 11 -31.34 41.42 -16.43
N GLY A 12 -30.57 41.38 -15.34
CA GLY A 12 -29.15 41.03 -15.41
C GLY A 12 -28.99 39.52 -15.66
N LEU A 13 -28.43 39.16 -16.81
CA LEU A 13 -28.03 37.78 -17.14
C LEU A 13 -26.71 37.46 -16.42
N VAL A 14 -26.75 36.67 -15.34
CA VAL A 14 -25.55 36.18 -14.68
C VAL A 14 -25.07 34.95 -15.47
N VAL A 15 -24.00 35.11 -16.26
CA VAL A 15 -23.33 34.00 -16.94
C VAL A 15 -22.41 33.33 -15.92
N LEU A 16 -22.83 32.17 -15.44
CA LEU A 16 -22.01 31.31 -14.56
C LEU A 16 -20.98 30.55 -15.42
N CYS A 17 -19.75 31.08 -15.51
CA CYS A 17 -18.64 30.35 -16.14
C CYS A 17 -18.23 29.18 -15.24
N ALA A 18 -18.65 27.97 -15.58
CA ALA A 18 -18.14 26.73 -14.98
C ALA A 18 -16.69 26.52 -15.47
N VAL A 19 -15.71 26.75 -14.60
CA VAL A 19 -14.31 26.41 -14.85
C VAL A 19 -14.16 24.91 -14.67
N ILE A 20 -14.11 24.16 -15.77
CA ILE A 20 -13.80 22.72 -15.76
C ILE A 20 -12.29 22.60 -15.56
N PHE A 21 -11.86 22.26 -14.34
CA PHE A 21 -10.49 21.82 -14.09
C PHE A 21 -10.31 20.44 -14.72
N ALA A 22 -9.72 20.38 -15.89
CA ALA A 22 -9.22 19.12 -16.44
C ALA A 22 -8.05 18.67 -15.54
N ALA A 23 -8.27 17.64 -14.70
CA ALA A 23 -7.19 17.02 -13.94
C ALA A 23 -6.20 16.39 -14.96
N ALA A 24 -4.97 16.90 -14.98
CA ALA A 24 -3.90 16.26 -15.75
C ALA A 24 -3.71 14.81 -15.26
N PRO A 25 -3.46 13.83 -16.16
CA PRO A 25 -3.20 12.47 -15.75
C PRO A 25 -2.03 12.43 -14.78
N ALA A 26 -2.20 11.73 -13.64
CA ALA A 26 -1.14 11.56 -12.66
C ALA A 26 0.00 10.74 -13.29
N GLN A 27 1.14 11.37 -13.52
CA GLN A 27 2.36 10.70 -13.93
C GLN A 27 3.17 10.27 -12.70
N ALA A 28 3.79 9.07 -12.79
CA ALA A 28 4.73 8.62 -11.77
C ALA A 28 5.89 9.62 -11.65
N LYS A 29 6.25 9.95 -10.42
CA LYS A 29 7.43 10.75 -10.11
C LYS A 29 8.44 9.87 -9.39
N ASP A 30 9.70 10.08 -9.70
CA ASP A 30 10.80 9.57 -8.87
C ASP A 30 10.92 10.50 -7.66
N ASP A 31 10.67 9.96 -6.47
CA ASP A 31 10.81 10.67 -5.20
C ASP A 31 11.68 9.81 -4.27
N PRO A 32 12.99 10.09 -4.19
CA PRO A 32 13.93 9.31 -3.38
C PRO A 32 13.59 9.31 -1.89
N ALA A 33 12.98 10.36 -1.36
CA ALA A 33 12.61 10.44 0.04
C ALA A 33 11.44 9.49 0.33
N VAL A 34 10.39 9.53 -0.50
CA VAL A 34 9.27 8.58 -0.41
C VAL A 34 9.74 7.15 -0.66
N ALA A 35 10.63 6.93 -1.63
CA ALA A 35 11.18 5.60 -1.89
C ALA A 35 11.90 5.04 -0.66
N SER A 36 12.77 5.84 -0.03
CA SER A 36 13.47 5.45 1.20
C SER A 36 12.50 5.13 2.33
N GLU A 37 11.44 5.94 2.50
CA GLU A 37 10.46 5.75 3.56
C GLU A 37 9.67 4.45 3.37
N VAL A 38 9.05 4.20 2.20
CA VAL A 38 8.23 3.00 2.00
C VAL A 38 9.05 1.71 1.95
N ILE A 39 10.29 1.75 1.46
CA ILE A 39 11.24 0.64 1.56
C ILE A 39 11.58 0.36 3.03
N GLY A 40 11.80 1.42 3.82
CA GLY A 40 12.04 1.33 5.25
C GLY A 40 10.87 0.69 6.01
N LEU A 41 9.64 1.07 5.68
CA LEU A 41 8.43 0.47 6.28
C LEU A 41 8.35 -1.04 6.02
N ALA A 42 8.62 -1.49 4.79
CA ALA A 42 8.63 -2.92 4.46
C ALA A 42 9.72 -3.67 5.24
N ARG A 43 10.93 -3.11 5.31
CA ARG A 43 12.04 -3.73 6.06
C ARG A 43 11.78 -3.77 7.56
N ASN A 44 11.17 -2.73 8.13
CA ASN A 44 10.79 -2.69 9.54
C ASN A 44 9.76 -3.77 9.89
N GLN A 45 8.80 -4.02 8.98
CA GLN A 45 7.84 -5.11 9.16
C GLN A 45 8.54 -6.47 9.21
N TRP A 46 9.47 -6.76 8.30
CA TRP A 46 10.25 -8.00 8.31
C TRP A 46 11.16 -8.11 9.53
N ALA A 47 11.77 -7.01 9.95
CA ALA A 47 12.59 -6.99 11.16
C ALA A 47 11.77 -7.33 12.41
N ALA A 48 10.53 -6.82 12.49
CA ALA A 48 9.61 -7.16 13.57
C ALA A 48 9.20 -8.64 13.54
N GLU A 49 8.93 -9.19 12.35
CA GLU A 49 8.64 -10.62 12.14
C GLU A 49 9.81 -11.52 12.58
N ILE A 50 11.02 -11.26 12.07
CA ILE A 50 12.23 -12.01 12.40
C ILE A 50 12.56 -11.94 13.89
N ALA A 51 12.29 -10.78 14.53
CA ALA A 51 12.46 -10.61 15.96
C ALA A 51 11.34 -11.25 16.81
N GLY A 52 10.36 -11.91 16.20
CA GLY A 52 9.23 -12.53 16.90
C GLY A 52 8.31 -11.52 17.61
N LYS A 53 8.25 -10.28 17.12
CA LYS A 53 7.36 -9.26 17.67
C LYS A 53 5.89 -9.61 17.44
N GLY A 54 5.01 -9.09 18.30
CA GLY A 54 3.58 -9.29 18.16
C GLY A 54 2.97 -8.60 16.93
N ALA A 55 1.71 -8.95 16.61
CA ALA A 55 1.00 -8.42 15.46
C ALA A 55 0.93 -6.88 15.44
N ALA A 56 0.84 -6.23 16.59
CA ALA A 56 0.81 -4.77 16.68
C ALA A 56 2.07 -4.12 16.06
N ASP A 57 3.25 -4.67 16.34
CA ASP A 57 4.52 -4.18 15.81
C ASP A 57 4.68 -4.53 14.32
N GLN A 58 4.36 -5.76 13.94
CA GLN A 58 4.45 -6.21 12.55
C GLN A 58 3.49 -5.45 11.63
N LEU A 59 2.33 -5.03 12.12
CA LEU A 59 1.30 -4.33 11.35
C LEU A 59 1.24 -2.82 11.66
N ALA A 60 2.28 -2.23 12.25
CA ALA A 60 2.28 -0.83 12.67
C ALA A 60 2.01 0.16 11.53
N SER A 61 2.49 -0.13 10.31
CA SER A 61 2.26 0.67 9.10
C SER A 61 1.22 0.09 8.14
N VAL A 62 0.39 -0.85 8.60
CA VAL A 62 -0.69 -1.45 7.79
C VAL A 62 -2.01 -0.73 8.09
N ALA A 63 -2.75 -0.37 7.04
CA ALA A 63 -4.05 0.28 7.12
C ALA A 63 -5.15 -0.70 7.57
N ASP A 64 -6.23 -0.17 8.15
CA ASP A 64 -7.32 -1.01 8.66
C ASP A 64 -8.06 -1.75 7.54
N ASP A 65 -8.16 -1.14 6.35
CA ASP A 65 -8.76 -1.68 5.13
C ASP A 65 -7.79 -2.47 4.24
N TYR A 66 -6.65 -2.89 4.81
CA TYR A 66 -5.63 -3.67 4.11
C TYR A 66 -6.16 -4.89 3.40
N THR A 67 -5.57 -5.20 2.24
CA THR A 67 -5.84 -6.43 1.50
C THR A 67 -4.54 -7.11 1.07
N GLU A 68 -4.56 -8.45 0.96
CA GLU A 68 -3.36 -9.20 0.57
C GLU A 68 -3.71 -10.42 -0.29
N PHE A 69 -3.01 -10.58 -1.41
CA PHE A 69 -2.87 -11.85 -2.10
C PHE A 69 -1.56 -12.52 -1.67
N ASN A 70 -1.70 -13.66 -1.03
CA ASN A 70 -0.57 -14.47 -0.58
C ASN A 70 -0.83 -15.92 -0.97
N PRO A 71 0.16 -16.65 -1.52
CA PRO A 71 -0.02 -18.04 -1.94
C PRO A 71 -0.38 -18.99 -0.80
N ASP A 72 -0.10 -18.62 0.44
CA ASP A 72 -0.42 -19.40 1.62
C ASP A 72 -1.92 -19.34 2.00
N TYR A 73 -2.68 -18.44 1.38
CA TYR A 73 -4.11 -18.25 1.63
C TYR A 73 -4.93 -18.62 0.41
N PRO A 74 -6.05 -19.35 0.56
CA PRO A 74 -6.88 -19.76 -0.58
C PRO A 74 -7.67 -18.60 -1.21
N THR A 75 -7.79 -17.48 -0.51
CA THR A 75 -8.58 -16.30 -0.93
C THR A 75 -7.86 -15.01 -0.58
N LEU A 76 -8.38 -13.88 -1.08
CA LEU A 76 -7.94 -12.55 -0.67
C LEU A 76 -8.11 -12.39 0.85
N LEU A 77 -7.04 -12.03 1.55
CA LEU A 77 -7.12 -11.54 2.92
C LEU A 77 -7.66 -10.12 2.92
N VAL A 78 -8.64 -9.84 3.78
CA VAL A 78 -9.28 -8.52 3.89
C VAL A 78 -9.27 -8.05 5.35
N GLY A 79 -8.68 -6.89 5.56
CA GLY A 79 -8.62 -6.16 6.82
C GLY A 79 -7.40 -6.49 7.68
N LYS A 80 -6.87 -5.45 8.34
CA LYS A 80 -5.76 -5.55 9.28
C LYS A 80 -6.07 -6.51 10.45
N SER A 81 -7.32 -6.58 10.90
CA SER A 81 -7.74 -7.49 11.96
C SER A 81 -7.60 -8.95 11.55
N MET A 82 -7.91 -9.30 10.29
CA MET A 82 -7.68 -10.64 9.76
C MET A 82 -6.20 -10.94 9.67
N ALA A 83 -5.37 -10.00 9.19
CA ALA A 83 -3.92 -10.16 9.16
C ALA A 83 -3.36 -10.41 10.57
N ALA A 84 -3.83 -9.69 11.58
CA ALA A 84 -3.43 -9.88 12.97
C ALA A 84 -3.85 -11.26 13.51
N ALA A 85 -5.04 -11.74 13.16
CA ALA A 85 -5.50 -13.07 13.53
C ALA A 85 -4.63 -14.17 12.91
N MET A 86 -4.24 -14.03 11.62
CA MET A 86 -3.35 -14.96 10.94
C MET A 86 -1.95 -15.03 11.57
N LEU A 87 -1.41 -13.88 12.02
CA LEU A 87 -0.14 -13.84 12.75
C LEU A 87 -0.20 -14.48 14.14
N SER A 88 -1.41 -14.65 14.70
CA SER A 88 -1.62 -15.29 16.01
C SER A 88 -1.73 -16.80 15.92
N VAL A 89 -1.87 -17.37 14.71
CA VAL A 89 -1.89 -18.83 14.50
C VAL A 89 -0.47 -19.37 14.57
N PRO A 90 -0.22 -20.49 15.28
CA PRO A 90 1.09 -21.14 15.29
C PRO A 90 1.57 -21.43 13.86
N GLN A 91 2.74 -20.91 13.50
CA GLN A 91 3.33 -21.09 12.18
C GLN A 91 4.18 -22.38 12.15
N ALA A 92 4.22 -23.05 10.99
CA ALA A 92 5.06 -24.25 10.77
C ALA A 92 6.57 -23.94 10.80
N GLY A 93 6.93 -22.67 10.76
CA GLY A 93 8.30 -22.19 10.80
C GLY A 93 8.37 -20.68 11.05
N VAL A 94 9.58 -20.16 11.07
CA VAL A 94 9.86 -18.74 11.27
C VAL A 94 10.71 -18.19 10.14
N SER A 95 10.56 -16.94 9.81
CA SER A 95 11.48 -16.22 8.94
C SER A 95 12.76 -15.92 9.73
N VAL A 96 13.92 -16.25 9.16
CA VAL A 96 15.22 -15.97 9.77
C VAL A 96 16.04 -14.97 8.97
N PHE A 97 15.64 -14.71 7.73
CA PHE A 97 16.24 -13.71 6.86
C PHE A 97 15.21 -13.24 5.83
N SER A 98 15.22 -11.95 5.54
CA SER A 98 14.41 -11.35 4.50
C SER A 98 15.18 -10.21 3.83
N ASP A 99 15.23 -10.20 2.51
CA ASP A 99 15.89 -9.18 1.72
C ASP A 99 15.02 -8.71 0.55
N MET A 100 15.29 -7.51 0.10
CA MET A 100 14.63 -6.84 -1.01
C MET A 100 15.64 -6.58 -2.11
N GLN A 101 15.44 -7.21 -3.25
CA GLN A 101 16.27 -7.05 -4.43
C GLN A 101 15.53 -6.27 -5.51
N ASN A 102 16.26 -5.42 -6.24
CA ASN A 102 15.72 -4.59 -7.33
C ASN A 102 14.47 -3.78 -6.94
N PRO A 103 14.45 -3.06 -5.80
CA PRO A 103 13.29 -2.28 -5.42
C PRO A 103 13.07 -1.13 -6.40
N ARG A 104 11.80 -0.92 -6.78
CA ARG A 104 11.36 0.23 -7.54
C ARG A 104 10.15 0.84 -6.87
N VAL A 105 10.17 2.15 -6.67
CA VAL A 105 9.04 2.91 -6.14
C VAL A 105 8.54 3.89 -7.20
N GLN A 106 7.25 3.87 -7.44
CA GLN A 106 6.54 4.81 -8.31
C GLN A 106 5.58 5.61 -7.46
N VAL A 107 5.64 6.94 -7.50
CA VAL A 107 4.82 7.83 -6.67
C VAL A 107 3.80 8.58 -7.53
N TYR A 108 2.53 8.50 -7.15
CA TYR A 108 1.39 9.14 -7.79
C TYR A 108 0.60 9.93 -6.73
N GLY A 109 1.00 11.18 -6.46
CA GLY A 109 0.40 11.98 -5.39
C GLY A 109 0.56 11.30 -4.03
N ASP A 110 -0.54 10.95 -3.41
CA ASP A 110 -0.58 10.27 -2.10
C ASP A 110 -0.54 8.74 -2.20
N THR A 111 -0.20 8.18 -3.37
CA THR A 111 -0.04 6.74 -3.57
C THR A 111 1.38 6.41 -3.98
N ALA A 112 1.99 5.42 -3.33
CA ALA A 112 3.29 4.86 -3.68
C ALA A 112 3.17 3.35 -3.95
N ILE A 113 3.71 2.91 -5.08
CA ILE A 113 3.75 1.50 -5.47
C ILE A 113 5.19 1.03 -5.39
N LEU A 114 5.47 0.12 -4.48
CA LEU A 114 6.78 -0.53 -4.32
C LEU A 114 6.72 -1.92 -4.95
N THR A 115 7.56 -2.16 -5.96
CA THR A 115 7.76 -3.48 -6.57
C THR A 115 9.18 -3.96 -6.32
N TYR A 116 9.36 -5.26 -6.05
CA TYR A 116 10.67 -5.84 -5.75
C TYR A 116 10.68 -7.35 -5.94
N ASN A 117 11.88 -7.92 -5.99
CA ASN A 117 12.09 -9.35 -5.84
C ASN A 117 12.42 -9.65 -4.36
N PHE A 118 11.58 -10.44 -3.71
CA PHE A 118 11.80 -10.92 -2.35
C PHE A 118 12.74 -12.12 -2.38
N ALA A 119 13.71 -12.13 -1.47
CA ALA A 119 14.53 -13.27 -1.16
C ALA A 119 14.53 -13.49 0.36
N GLY A 120 14.14 -14.67 0.79
CA GLY A 120 14.01 -15.00 2.20
C GLY A 120 14.55 -16.36 2.55
N ILE A 121 14.73 -16.61 3.85
CA ILE A 121 15.09 -17.89 4.41
C ILE A 121 14.13 -18.19 5.55
N GLY A 122 13.41 -19.29 5.43
CA GLY A 122 12.58 -19.85 6.49
C GLY A 122 13.29 -20.97 7.22
N LYS A 123 12.99 -21.14 8.51
CA LYS A 123 13.41 -22.27 9.35
C LYS A 123 12.18 -22.93 9.94
N SER A 124 11.94 -24.19 9.61
CA SER A 124 10.85 -24.99 10.16
C SER A 124 11.14 -25.45 11.60
N GLN A 125 10.12 -25.97 12.29
CA GLN A 125 10.25 -26.43 13.68
C GLN A 125 11.27 -27.57 13.86
N ASP A 126 11.45 -28.43 12.85
CA ASP A 126 12.49 -29.49 12.83
C ASP A 126 13.89 -28.95 12.48
N GLY A 127 14.04 -27.63 12.29
CA GLY A 127 15.31 -26.96 12.01
C GLY A 127 15.71 -26.92 10.54
N LYS A 128 14.89 -27.43 9.62
CA LYS A 128 15.17 -27.38 8.18
C LYS A 128 15.14 -25.94 7.66
N ILE A 129 16.16 -25.59 6.91
CA ILE A 129 16.32 -24.28 6.26
C ILE A 129 15.79 -24.36 4.83
N THR A 130 14.92 -23.45 4.45
CA THR A 130 14.33 -23.39 3.11
C THR A 130 14.39 -21.96 2.57
N PRO A 131 15.06 -21.71 1.43
CA PRO A 131 14.99 -20.43 0.74
C PRO A 131 13.62 -20.26 0.09
N ASN A 132 13.14 -19.03 0.07
CA ASN A 132 11.94 -18.67 -0.65
C ASN A 132 12.17 -17.39 -1.47
N THR A 133 11.47 -17.26 -2.59
CA THR A 133 11.54 -16.08 -3.46
C THR A 133 10.15 -15.75 -3.97
N ALA A 134 9.90 -14.47 -4.12
CA ALA A 134 8.64 -13.99 -4.68
C ALA A 134 8.85 -12.71 -5.52
N LYS A 135 7.94 -12.47 -6.46
CA LYS A 135 7.73 -11.16 -7.07
C LYS A 135 6.67 -10.46 -6.23
N SER A 136 7.01 -9.31 -5.71
CA SER A 136 6.17 -8.65 -4.73
C SER A 136 5.78 -7.24 -5.15
N THR A 137 4.55 -6.88 -4.86
CA THR A 137 4.03 -5.52 -5.01
C THR A 137 3.39 -5.10 -3.70
N ARG A 138 3.73 -3.87 -3.25
CA ARG A 138 3.10 -3.22 -2.10
C ARG A 138 2.57 -1.88 -2.52
N VAL A 139 1.34 -1.57 -2.14
CA VAL A 139 0.71 -0.27 -2.39
C VAL A 139 0.55 0.45 -1.07
N TYR A 140 1.14 1.64 -0.99
CA TYR A 140 1.03 2.53 0.15
C TYR A 140 0.20 3.74 -0.22
N VAL A 141 -0.61 4.23 0.72
CA VAL A 141 -1.37 5.47 0.61
C VAL A 141 -1.03 6.35 1.80
N ARG A 142 -0.90 7.66 1.56
CA ARG A 142 -0.66 8.62 2.63
C ARG A 142 -1.97 8.90 3.38
N GLN A 143 -2.02 8.48 4.63
CA GLN A 143 -3.16 8.68 5.54
C GLN A 143 -2.68 9.48 6.75
N ASN A 144 -3.29 10.63 7.02
CA ASN A 144 -2.93 11.51 8.14
C ASN A 144 -1.42 11.83 8.19
N GLY A 145 -0.82 12.11 7.02
CA GLY A 145 0.60 12.44 6.87
C GLY A 145 1.57 11.27 6.90
N ARG A 146 1.12 10.02 7.08
CA ARG A 146 1.96 8.81 7.13
C ARG A 146 1.64 7.87 5.98
N TRP A 147 2.64 7.17 5.46
CA TRP A 147 2.45 6.11 4.49
C TRP A 147 1.94 4.84 5.18
N MET A 148 0.77 4.36 4.74
CA MET A 148 0.13 3.16 5.24
C MET A 148 0.01 2.14 4.13
N LEU A 149 0.39 0.89 4.39
CA LEU A 149 0.25 -0.23 3.46
C LEU A 149 -1.24 -0.59 3.33
N VAL A 150 -1.80 -0.46 2.13
CA VAL A 150 -3.22 -0.77 1.84
C VAL A 150 -3.39 -2.04 1.03
N HIS A 151 -2.36 -2.46 0.30
CA HIS A 151 -2.40 -3.71 -0.46
C HIS A 151 -1.02 -4.34 -0.60
N ALA A 152 -0.96 -5.67 -0.54
CA ALA A 152 0.21 -6.43 -0.94
C ALA A 152 -0.17 -7.63 -1.83
N ASN A 153 0.76 -7.99 -2.72
CA ASN A 153 0.68 -9.20 -3.52
C ASN A 153 2.05 -9.89 -3.52
N PHE A 154 2.05 -11.17 -3.19
CA PHE A 154 3.23 -12.04 -3.18
C PHE A 154 3.01 -13.18 -4.16
N ALA A 155 3.67 -13.12 -5.32
CA ALA A 155 3.63 -14.16 -6.34
C ALA A 155 4.91 -15.01 -6.24
N PRO A 156 4.83 -16.29 -5.89
CA PRO A 156 6.01 -17.16 -5.81
C PRO A 156 6.70 -17.25 -7.18
N VAL A 157 8.01 -17.32 -7.16
CA VAL A 157 8.80 -17.61 -8.38
C VAL A 157 8.86 -19.12 -8.51
N ALA A 158 8.40 -19.64 -9.66
CA ALA A 158 8.52 -21.06 -9.95
C ALA A 158 9.99 -21.49 -9.91
N ALA A 159 10.28 -22.66 -9.31
CA ALA A 159 11.61 -23.25 -9.37
C ALA A 159 12.03 -23.44 -10.84
N ALA A 160 13.27 -23.11 -11.16
CA ALA A 160 13.84 -23.44 -12.46
C ALA A 160 13.76 -24.96 -12.67
N LYS A 161 13.27 -25.38 -13.84
CA LYS A 161 13.22 -26.81 -14.23
C LYS A 161 14.61 -27.27 -14.62
#